data_7cbb6896eb152f5a8987d1d17e410b22
#
_entry.id   7cbb6896eb152f5a8987d1d17e410b22
#
_cell.length_a   1.000
_cell.length_b   1.000
_cell.length_c   1.000
_cell.angle_alpha   90.00
_cell.angle_beta   90.00
_cell.angle_gamma   90.00
#
_symmetry.space_group_name_H-M   'P 1'
#
loop_
_entity.id
_entity.type
_entity.pdbx_description
1 polymer ?
#
loop_
_entity_poly.entity_id
_entity_poly.type
_entity_poly.pdbx_seq_one_letter_code
_entity_poly.pdbx_strand_id
1 'polypeptide(L)'
;MAVALIGDLVESRSWDDRGALHRAVLQACAVTAEMVPGAVQALEPTIGDELQAVYPDVATALDAAMILRLSLPYPADCRAGIGVGDVEIVGPGAYGLIQDGSAWWAAREALEDVERQERRIRGLRTRVWAADGYEKGEFVNAYAVCRDHIVSDLD
;
A
#
# COMPACT_ATOMS: atom_id res chain seq x y z
N MET A 1 -13.14 -8.79 -10.46
CA MET A 1 -11.72 -8.49 -10.24
C MET A 1 -11.62 -7.29 -9.31
N ALA A 2 -10.80 -7.39 -8.30
CA ALA A 2 -10.56 -6.32 -7.34
C ALA A 2 -9.05 -6.10 -7.18
N VAL A 3 -8.67 -4.97 -6.59
CA VAL A 3 -7.27 -4.63 -6.35
C VAL A 3 -7.10 -4.31 -4.87
N ALA A 4 -6.44 -5.21 -4.15
CA ALA A 4 -6.11 -5.02 -2.75
C ALA A 4 -4.78 -4.26 -2.62
N LEU A 5 -4.70 -3.39 -1.63
CA LEU A 5 -3.47 -2.72 -1.23
C LEU A 5 -3.18 -3.05 0.22
N ILE A 6 -1.96 -3.49 0.48
CA ILE A 6 -1.42 -3.63 1.84
C ILE A 6 -0.20 -2.72 1.93
N GLY A 7 -0.23 -1.82 2.91
CA GLY A 7 0.90 -0.95 3.20
C GLY A 7 1.47 -1.22 4.58
N ASP A 8 2.75 -0.96 4.76
CA ASP A 8 3.37 -0.92 6.08
C ASP A 8 4.31 0.29 6.21
N LEU A 9 4.54 0.71 7.43
CA LEU A 9 5.42 1.83 7.72
C LEU A 9 6.87 1.39 7.78
N VAL A 10 7.74 2.17 7.14
CA VAL A 10 9.19 1.97 7.19
C VAL A 10 9.72 2.60 8.48
N GLU A 11 10.51 1.82 9.25
CA GLU A 11 11.18 2.32 10.45
C GLU A 11 10.27 3.00 11.48
N SER A 12 9.03 2.54 11.59
CA SER A 12 8.05 3.10 12.54
C SER A 12 8.54 3.08 13.99
N ARG A 13 9.43 2.14 14.33
CA ARG A 13 10.00 2.00 15.68
C ARG A 13 10.96 3.13 16.04
N SER A 14 11.47 3.88 15.06
CA SER A 14 12.37 5.02 15.30
C SER A 14 11.64 6.29 15.76
N TRP A 15 10.30 6.27 15.72
CA TRP A 15 9.50 7.39 16.20
C TRP A 15 9.32 7.34 17.72
N ASP A 16 9.78 8.39 18.40
CA ASP A 16 9.66 8.51 19.86
C ASP A 16 8.22 8.71 20.30
N ASP A 17 7.45 9.52 19.56
CA ASP A 17 6.02 9.76 19.82
C ASP A 17 5.15 8.91 18.89
N ARG A 18 4.73 7.74 19.40
CA ARG A 18 3.87 6.81 18.65
C ARG A 18 2.48 7.39 18.38
N GLY A 19 1.97 8.23 19.29
CA GLY A 19 0.69 8.92 19.11
C GLY A 19 0.74 9.92 17.98
N ALA A 20 1.82 10.68 17.87
CA ALA A 20 2.03 11.62 16.76
C ALA A 20 2.13 10.89 15.41
N LEU A 21 2.83 9.77 15.37
CA LEU A 21 2.90 8.95 14.15
C LEU A 21 1.52 8.43 13.76
N HIS A 22 0.75 7.92 14.69
CA HIS A 22 -0.61 7.44 14.42
C HIS A 22 -1.52 8.53 13.85
N ARG A 23 -1.49 9.72 14.43
CA ARG A 23 -2.25 10.88 13.92
C ARG A 23 -1.82 11.28 12.52
N ALA A 24 -0.50 11.26 12.24
CA ALA A 24 0.04 11.54 10.91
C ALA A 24 -0.44 10.51 9.87
N VAL A 25 -0.47 9.24 10.24
CA VAL A 25 -0.98 8.16 9.39
C VAL A 25 -2.46 8.34 9.09
N LEU A 26 -3.28 8.63 10.10
CA LEU A 26 -4.72 8.89 9.90
C LEU A 26 -4.95 10.09 8.99
N GLN A 27 -4.17 11.16 9.14
CA GLN A 27 -4.25 12.33 8.28
C GLN A 27 -3.83 11.99 6.84
N ALA A 28 -2.78 11.21 6.65
CA ALA A 28 -2.34 10.76 5.33
C ALA A 28 -3.41 9.88 4.65
N CYS A 29 -4.09 9.01 5.39
CA CYS A 29 -5.21 8.24 4.89
C CYS A 29 -6.37 9.14 4.43
N ALA A 30 -6.69 10.16 5.22
CA ALA A 30 -7.76 11.12 4.88
C ALA A 30 -7.42 11.92 3.62
N VAL A 31 -6.20 12.40 3.47
CA VAL A 31 -5.73 13.10 2.26
C VAL A 31 -5.79 12.17 1.05
N THR A 32 -5.36 10.93 1.21
CA THR A 32 -5.40 9.93 0.13
C THR A 32 -6.84 9.68 -0.33
N ALA A 33 -7.77 9.52 0.61
CA ALA A 33 -9.19 9.31 0.29
C ALA A 33 -9.80 10.50 -0.48
N GLU A 34 -9.39 11.72 -0.15
CA GLU A 34 -9.85 12.94 -0.83
C GLU A 34 -9.27 13.08 -2.23
N MET A 35 -7.96 12.85 -2.38
CA MET A 35 -7.25 13.03 -3.64
C MET A 35 -7.43 11.88 -4.62
N VAL A 36 -7.70 10.68 -4.11
CA VAL A 36 -7.90 9.46 -4.91
C VAL A 36 -9.24 8.85 -4.52
N PRO A 37 -10.34 9.43 -5.00
CA PRO A 37 -11.68 8.92 -4.70
C PRO A 37 -11.96 7.59 -5.41
N GLY A 38 -12.99 6.89 -4.97
CA GLY A 38 -13.47 5.67 -5.61
C GLY A 38 -12.94 4.38 -4.99
N ALA A 39 -12.35 4.43 -3.81
CA ALA A 39 -12.01 3.22 -3.08
C ALA A 39 -13.26 2.36 -2.84
N VAL A 40 -13.15 1.06 -3.10
CA VAL A 40 -14.20 0.08 -2.74
C VAL A 40 -14.22 -0.11 -1.22
N GLN A 41 -13.02 -0.16 -0.62
CA GLN A 41 -12.83 -0.10 0.82
C GLN A 41 -11.77 0.95 1.10
N ALA A 42 -12.10 1.92 1.94
CA ALA A 42 -11.23 3.04 2.27
C ALA A 42 -9.90 2.58 2.89
N LEU A 43 -8.84 3.30 2.56
CA LEU A 43 -7.52 3.09 3.16
C LEU A 43 -7.57 3.42 4.65
N GLU A 44 -7.25 2.44 5.47
CA GLU A 44 -7.27 2.58 6.92
C GLU A 44 -6.21 1.71 7.60
N PRO A 45 -5.74 2.12 8.79
CA PRO A 45 -4.88 1.27 9.61
C PRO A 45 -5.62 0.02 10.07
N THR A 46 -4.88 -1.08 10.15
CA THR A 46 -5.36 -2.33 10.74
C THR A 46 -4.56 -2.63 12.01
N ILE A 47 -3.99 -3.83 12.12
CA ILE A 47 -3.20 -4.20 13.28
C ILE A 47 -1.74 -3.76 13.09
N GLY A 48 -1.16 -3.15 14.13
CA GLY A 48 0.23 -2.71 14.11
C GLY A 48 0.43 -1.53 13.15
N ASP A 49 1.47 -1.61 12.33
CA ASP A 49 1.85 -0.57 11.37
C ASP A 49 1.33 -0.83 9.95
N GLU A 50 0.35 -1.73 9.82
CA GLU A 50 -0.21 -2.14 8.54
C GLU A 50 -1.43 -1.31 8.17
N LEU A 51 -1.55 -1.01 6.88
CA LEU A 51 -2.67 -0.30 6.25
C LEU A 51 -3.29 -1.20 5.19
N GLN A 52 -4.60 -1.11 5.01
CA GLN A 52 -5.32 -1.88 3.99
C GLN A 52 -6.34 -1.04 3.26
N ALA A 53 -6.53 -1.34 1.97
CA ALA A 53 -7.58 -0.75 1.14
C ALA A 53 -7.94 -1.69 -0.02
N VAL A 54 -9.08 -1.44 -0.65
CA VAL A 54 -9.47 -2.08 -1.90
C VAL A 54 -9.86 -1.01 -2.90
N TYR A 55 -9.31 -1.12 -4.10
CA TYR A 55 -9.54 -0.20 -5.21
C TYR A 55 -10.15 -0.91 -6.41
N PRO A 56 -10.81 -0.20 -7.33
CA PRO A 56 -11.44 -0.82 -8.50
C PRO A 56 -10.43 -1.25 -9.56
N ASP A 57 -9.25 -0.62 -9.61
CA ASP A 57 -8.23 -0.90 -10.61
C ASP A 57 -6.80 -0.60 -10.10
N VAL A 58 -5.81 -1.07 -10.85
CA VAL A 58 -4.40 -0.93 -10.50
C VAL A 58 -3.94 0.53 -10.54
N ALA A 59 -4.41 1.30 -11.50
CA ALA A 59 -4.02 2.72 -11.63
C ALA A 59 -4.44 3.51 -10.38
N THR A 60 -5.67 3.34 -9.93
CA THR A 60 -6.17 4.00 -8.72
C THR A 60 -5.39 3.57 -7.48
N ALA A 61 -5.08 2.27 -7.35
CA ALA A 61 -4.28 1.75 -6.24
C ALA A 61 -2.86 2.32 -6.25
N LEU A 62 -2.23 2.45 -7.42
CA LEU A 62 -0.91 3.06 -7.56
C LEU A 62 -0.91 4.53 -7.17
N ASP A 63 -1.93 5.28 -7.59
CA ASP A 63 -2.07 6.68 -7.21
C ASP A 63 -2.25 6.82 -5.70
N ALA A 64 -3.08 5.98 -5.10
CA ALA A 64 -3.28 5.97 -3.66
C ALA A 64 -1.97 5.67 -2.90
N ALA A 65 -1.19 4.69 -3.35
CA ALA A 65 0.10 4.38 -2.75
C ALA A 65 1.07 5.57 -2.80
N MET A 66 1.10 6.28 -3.92
CA MET A 66 1.94 7.48 -4.08
C MET A 66 1.48 8.63 -3.19
N ILE A 67 0.19 8.96 -3.19
CA ILE A 67 -0.35 10.04 -2.36
C ILE A 67 -0.16 9.75 -0.88
N LEU A 68 -0.36 8.50 -0.47
CA LEU A 68 -0.10 8.08 0.91
C LEU A 68 1.36 8.39 1.31
N ARG A 69 2.32 7.96 0.49
CA ARG A 69 3.74 8.25 0.75
C ARG A 69 4.03 9.74 0.83
N LEU A 70 3.54 10.51 -0.14
CA LEU A 70 3.77 11.96 -0.19
C LEU A 70 3.09 12.71 0.97
N SER A 71 2.04 12.14 1.54
CA SER A 71 1.29 12.77 2.65
C SER A 71 1.87 12.45 4.03
N LEU A 72 2.77 11.49 4.14
CA LEU A 72 3.46 11.19 5.38
C LEU A 72 4.56 12.23 5.63
N PRO A 73 4.67 12.77 6.87
CA PRO A 73 5.73 13.71 7.20
C PRO A 73 7.08 13.01 7.31
N TYR A 74 8.12 13.65 6.79
CA TYR A 74 9.49 13.16 6.96
C TYR A 74 9.82 12.96 8.47
N PRO A 75 10.48 11.88 8.88
CA PRO A 75 11.09 10.83 8.06
C PRO A 75 10.18 9.62 7.82
N ALA A 76 8.89 9.71 8.08
CA ALA A 76 7.95 8.61 7.86
C ALA A 76 7.88 8.25 6.37
N ASP A 77 7.83 6.97 6.10
CA ASP A 77 7.65 6.43 4.75
C ASP A 77 6.86 5.12 4.82
N CYS A 78 6.35 4.66 3.72
CA CYS A 78 5.61 3.41 3.66
C CYS A 78 5.96 2.57 2.43
N ARG A 79 5.81 1.25 2.59
CA ARG A 79 5.84 0.28 1.50
C ARG A 79 4.42 -0.06 1.10
N ALA A 80 4.21 -0.42 -0.14
CA ALA A 80 2.91 -0.87 -0.64
C ALA A 80 3.05 -2.11 -1.51
N GLY A 81 2.27 -3.13 -1.19
CA GLY A 81 2.02 -4.28 -2.04
C GLY A 81 0.61 -4.19 -2.62
N ILE A 82 0.49 -4.30 -3.92
CA ILE A 82 -0.78 -4.21 -4.64
C ILE A 82 -1.05 -5.56 -5.30
N GLY A 83 -2.20 -6.13 -5.03
CA GLY A 83 -2.60 -7.44 -5.54
C GLY A 83 -3.88 -7.38 -6.37
N VAL A 84 -3.83 -7.99 -7.55
CA VAL A 84 -4.98 -8.12 -8.44
C VAL A 84 -5.58 -9.53 -8.30
N GLY A 85 -6.88 -9.61 -8.06
CA GLY A 85 -7.56 -10.87 -7.87
C GLY A 85 -8.98 -10.69 -7.34
N ASP A 86 -9.40 -11.62 -6.49
CA ASP A 86 -10.70 -11.58 -5.84
C ASP A 86 -10.57 -11.14 -4.38
N VAL A 87 -11.58 -10.44 -3.90
CA VAL A 87 -11.73 -10.06 -2.49
C VAL A 87 -13.04 -10.65 -1.97
N GLU A 88 -12.95 -11.39 -0.88
CA GLU A 88 -14.11 -11.97 -0.21
C GLU A 88 -14.20 -11.48 1.23
N ILE A 89 -15.39 -11.04 1.64
CA ILE A 89 -15.67 -10.70 3.03
C ILE A 89 -16.23 -11.96 3.69
N VAL A 90 -15.48 -12.51 4.66
CA VAL A 90 -15.87 -13.72 5.38
C VAL A 90 -16.84 -13.40 6.51
N GLY A 91 -16.64 -12.27 7.20
CA GLY A 91 -17.51 -11.84 8.29
C GLY A 91 -16.88 -10.79 9.19
N PRO A 92 -17.57 -10.37 10.25
CA PRO A 92 -17.02 -9.43 11.22
C PRO A 92 -15.93 -10.08 12.07
N GLY A 93 -14.90 -9.33 12.40
CA GLY A 93 -13.82 -9.73 13.30
C GLY A 93 -13.62 -8.72 14.42
N ALA A 94 -12.70 -9.00 15.33
CA ALA A 94 -12.41 -8.15 16.49
C ALA A 94 -11.84 -6.78 16.08
N TYR A 95 -11.20 -6.71 14.92
CA TYR A 95 -10.49 -5.50 14.44
C TYR A 95 -10.98 -5.04 13.05
N GLY A 96 -12.22 -5.32 12.73
CA GLY A 96 -12.83 -5.01 11.45
C GLY A 96 -13.30 -6.26 10.72
N LEU A 97 -13.50 -6.17 9.41
CA LEU A 97 -13.96 -7.28 8.60
C LEU A 97 -12.86 -8.32 8.41
N ILE A 98 -13.23 -9.59 8.57
CA ILE A 98 -12.37 -10.70 8.17
C ILE A 98 -12.51 -10.86 6.67
N GLN A 99 -11.41 -10.75 5.94
CA GLN A 99 -11.37 -10.83 4.50
C GLN A 99 -10.41 -11.90 4.02
N ASP A 100 -10.72 -12.47 2.89
CA ASP A 100 -9.90 -13.45 2.20
C ASP A 100 -9.94 -13.17 0.70
N GLY A 101 -9.23 -13.96 -0.06
CA GLY A 101 -9.23 -13.89 -1.53
C GLY A 101 -7.85 -13.69 -2.13
N SER A 102 -7.76 -14.00 -3.41
CA SER A 102 -6.50 -14.02 -4.14
C SER A 102 -5.84 -12.64 -4.28
N ALA A 103 -6.63 -11.56 -4.27
CA ALA A 103 -6.09 -10.20 -4.30
C ALA A 103 -5.26 -9.90 -3.04
N TRP A 104 -5.72 -10.33 -1.87
CA TRP A 104 -4.98 -10.15 -0.61
C TRP A 104 -3.70 -10.96 -0.58
N TRP A 105 -3.74 -12.20 -1.07
CA TRP A 105 -2.54 -13.04 -1.14
C TRP A 105 -1.50 -12.44 -2.09
N ALA A 106 -1.94 -11.96 -3.25
CA ALA A 106 -1.06 -11.29 -4.22
C ALA A 106 -0.47 -9.99 -3.65
N ALA A 107 -1.28 -9.20 -2.94
CA ALA A 107 -0.79 -7.98 -2.28
C ALA A 107 0.26 -8.29 -1.21
N ARG A 108 0.07 -9.35 -0.43
CA ARG A 108 1.03 -9.80 0.58
C ARG A 108 2.35 -10.23 -0.07
N GLU A 109 2.30 -11.04 -1.12
CA GLU A 109 3.50 -11.42 -1.87
C GLU A 109 4.22 -10.22 -2.46
N ALA A 110 3.48 -9.26 -3.01
CA ALA A 110 4.04 -8.02 -3.54
C ALA A 110 4.76 -7.21 -2.45
N LEU A 111 4.15 -7.09 -1.27
CA LEU A 111 4.77 -6.39 -0.14
C LEU A 111 6.05 -7.07 0.33
N GLU A 112 6.04 -8.40 0.45
CA GLU A 112 7.23 -9.18 0.80
C GLU A 112 8.34 -9.01 -0.25
N ASP A 113 7.98 -8.90 -1.52
CA ASP A 113 8.95 -8.64 -2.59
C ASP A 113 9.59 -7.25 -2.46
N VAL A 114 8.82 -6.23 -2.09
CA VAL A 114 9.38 -4.91 -1.75
C VAL A 114 10.44 -5.04 -0.65
N GLU A 115 10.12 -5.73 0.44
CA GLU A 115 11.03 -5.93 1.57
C GLU A 115 12.32 -6.65 1.17
N ARG A 116 12.21 -7.65 0.28
CA ARG A 116 13.37 -8.38 -0.23
C ARG A 116 14.27 -7.54 -1.12
N GLN A 117 13.69 -6.68 -1.95
CA GLN A 117 14.41 -5.98 -3.01
C GLN A 117 14.83 -4.55 -2.67
N GLU A 118 14.23 -3.93 -1.66
CA GLU A 118 14.51 -2.53 -1.31
C GLU A 118 15.98 -2.26 -0.96
N ARG A 119 16.70 -3.29 -0.52
CA ARG A 119 18.14 -3.19 -0.23
C ARG A 119 19.01 -3.10 -1.49
N ARG A 120 18.51 -3.62 -2.61
CA ARG A 120 19.21 -3.67 -3.90
C ARG A 120 18.77 -2.57 -4.83
N ILE A 121 17.51 -2.18 -4.75
CA ILE A 121 16.90 -1.17 -5.62
C ILE A 121 16.59 0.05 -4.77
N ARG A 122 17.40 1.07 -4.91
CA ARG A 122 17.25 2.32 -4.15
C ARG A 122 15.87 2.93 -4.36
N GLY A 123 15.21 3.26 -3.25
CA GLY A 123 13.92 3.93 -3.27
C GLY A 123 12.72 3.04 -3.58
N LEU A 124 12.92 1.75 -3.86
CA LEU A 124 11.81 0.84 -4.12
C LEU A 124 10.87 0.76 -2.93
N ARG A 125 9.58 1.04 -3.18
CA ARG A 125 8.52 1.01 -2.15
C ARG A 125 7.23 0.37 -2.62
N THR A 126 7.09 0.06 -3.91
CA THR A 126 5.82 -0.42 -4.48
C THR A 126 6.05 -1.60 -5.41
N ARG A 127 5.22 -2.64 -5.26
CA ARG A 127 5.15 -3.80 -6.19
C ARG A 127 3.70 -4.17 -6.46
N VAL A 128 3.47 -4.73 -7.63
CA VAL A 128 2.16 -5.21 -8.08
C VAL A 128 2.28 -6.67 -8.48
N TRP A 129 1.43 -7.52 -7.92
CA TRP A 129 1.29 -8.93 -8.30
C TRP A 129 -0.16 -9.23 -8.71
N ALA A 130 -0.32 -10.23 -9.53
CA ALA A 130 -1.64 -10.76 -9.87
C ALA A 130 -1.69 -12.27 -9.63
N ALA A 131 -2.80 -12.73 -9.08
CA ALA A 131 -2.98 -14.15 -8.76
C ALA A 131 -2.94 -15.05 -9.99
N ASP A 132 -3.54 -14.60 -11.10
CA ASP A 132 -3.70 -15.38 -12.33
C ASP A 132 -2.84 -14.86 -13.50
N GLY A 133 -1.79 -14.10 -13.19
CA GLY A 133 -0.96 -13.46 -14.21
C GLY A 133 -1.61 -12.19 -14.76
N TYR A 134 -0.96 -11.07 -14.52
CA TYR A 134 -1.38 -9.77 -15.03
C TYR A 134 -0.43 -9.40 -16.19
N GLU A 135 -0.95 -9.40 -17.42
CA GLU A 135 -0.13 -9.20 -18.63
C GLU A 135 0.73 -7.94 -18.59
N LYS A 136 0.27 -6.93 -17.89
CA LYS A 136 0.98 -5.65 -17.74
C LYS A 136 1.86 -5.57 -16.50
N GLY A 137 1.98 -6.67 -15.73
CA GLY A 137 2.66 -6.65 -14.44
C GLY A 137 4.11 -6.19 -14.50
N GLU A 138 4.87 -6.66 -15.48
CA GLU A 138 6.26 -6.25 -15.65
C GLU A 138 6.38 -4.77 -15.99
N PHE A 139 5.54 -4.27 -16.88
CA PHE A 139 5.51 -2.86 -17.25
C PHE A 139 5.12 -1.99 -16.07
N VAL A 140 4.09 -2.38 -15.34
CA VAL A 140 3.61 -1.63 -14.16
C VAL A 140 4.69 -1.60 -13.08
N ASN A 141 5.39 -2.70 -12.82
CA ASN A 141 6.47 -2.74 -11.84
C ASN A 141 7.68 -1.91 -12.28
N ALA A 142 8.00 -1.88 -13.57
CA ALA A 142 9.04 -0.99 -14.09
C ALA A 142 8.65 0.49 -13.90
N TYR A 143 7.41 0.85 -14.18
CA TYR A 143 6.88 2.18 -13.90
C TYR A 143 6.95 2.53 -12.40
N ALA A 144 6.53 1.61 -11.54
CA ALA A 144 6.54 1.81 -10.11
C ALA A 144 7.96 2.06 -9.56
N VAL A 145 8.96 1.33 -10.03
CA VAL A 145 10.37 1.55 -9.66
C VAL A 145 10.82 2.98 -10.02
N CYS A 146 10.54 3.42 -11.24
CA CYS A 146 10.92 4.77 -11.68
C CYS A 146 10.24 5.85 -10.84
N ARG A 147 8.95 5.67 -10.58
CA ARG A 147 8.18 6.60 -9.75
C ARG A 147 8.68 6.65 -8.31
N ASP A 148 8.92 5.48 -7.71
CA ASP A 148 9.43 5.37 -6.34
C ASP A 148 10.77 6.07 -6.20
N HIS A 149 11.63 5.93 -7.21
CA HIS A 149 12.93 6.59 -7.22
C HIS A 149 12.78 8.12 -7.22
N ILE A 150 11.91 8.64 -8.09
CA ILE A 150 11.62 10.09 -8.16
C ILE A 150 11.08 10.59 -6.82
N VAL A 151 10.09 9.90 -6.25
CA VAL A 151 9.50 10.29 -4.96
C VAL A 151 10.55 10.29 -3.85
N SER A 152 11.46 9.31 -3.84
CA SER A 152 12.52 9.22 -2.83
C SER A 152 13.51 10.38 -2.92
N ASP A 153 13.66 11.00 -4.08
CA ASP A 153 14.56 12.13 -4.29
C ASP A 153 13.93 13.50 -3.94
N LEU A 154 12.62 13.51 -3.59
CA LEU A 154 11.94 14.76 -3.19
C LEU A 154 12.22 15.18 -1.75
N ASP A 155 12.76 14.28 -0.93
CA ASP A 155 13.15 14.55 0.46
C ASP A 155 14.62 15.12 0.52
#